data_2d924f7e3c953f34601b5667be44483e
#
_entry.id   2d924f7e3c953f34601b5667be44483e
#
_cell.length_a   1.000
_cell.length_b   1.000
_cell.length_c   1.000
_cell.angle_alpha   90.00
_cell.angle_beta   90.00
_cell.angle_gamma   90.00
#
_symmetry.space_group_name_H-M   'P 1'
#
loop_
_entity.id
_entity.type
_entity.pdbx_description
1 polymer ?
#
loop_
_entity_poly.entity_id
_entity_poly.type
_entity_poly.pdbx_seq_one_letter_code
_entity_poly.pdbx_strand_id
1 'polypeptide(L)'
;YYPLDYETYFKSPNRFVMVTSNCLTGKAEYFEEKQDADRLVDICCASCTLPVLCPVAYVDGVPMVDGGVCDAIPIRHAIDDGFRKNVIILTRNKGYRKEEKDFWLPGFIYRRYPAIRKQLKLRYRNYNEVLDYIDELEAKGDAIVIRPQKKMEVGRTTNDRKKLSALYDEGYAVGRSIVENNRFDFKTPVI
;
A
#
# COMPACT_ATOMS: atom_id res chain seq x y z
N TYR A 1 -2.98 -1.86 24.41
CA TYR A 1 -4.15 -1.69 23.54
C TYR A 1 -4.37 -0.19 23.33
N TYR A 2 -4.34 0.26 22.07
CA TYR A 2 -4.52 1.68 21.71
C TYR A 2 -5.74 1.75 20.78
N PRO A 3 -6.94 2.03 21.28
CA PRO A 3 -8.13 2.17 20.46
C PRO A 3 -7.99 3.39 19.53
N LEU A 4 -8.61 3.32 18.35
CA LEU A 4 -8.69 4.46 17.45
C LEU A 4 -9.56 5.55 18.08
N ASP A 5 -9.07 6.77 18.11
CA ASP A 5 -9.86 7.95 18.49
C ASP A 5 -10.71 8.38 17.27
N TYR A 6 -11.92 7.84 17.21
CA TYR A 6 -12.87 8.11 16.13
C TYR A 6 -13.28 9.59 16.09
N GLU A 7 -13.40 10.24 17.25
CA GLU A 7 -13.81 11.65 17.30
C GLU A 7 -12.78 12.55 16.64
N THR A 8 -11.51 12.40 17.00
CA THR A 8 -10.42 13.14 16.37
C THR A 8 -10.27 12.78 14.90
N TYR A 9 -10.40 11.50 14.54
CA TYR A 9 -10.31 11.06 13.16
C TYR A 9 -11.39 11.69 12.27
N PHE A 10 -12.66 11.65 12.69
CA PHE A 10 -13.78 12.17 11.90
C PHE A 10 -13.78 13.69 11.77
N LYS A 11 -13.27 14.42 12.78
CA LYS A 11 -13.10 15.88 12.74
C LYS A 11 -11.89 16.34 11.94
N SER A 12 -10.94 15.44 11.66
CA SER A 12 -9.72 15.79 10.93
C SER A 12 -10.04 16.26 9.49
N PRO A 13 -9.48 17.38 9.02
CA PRO A 13 -9.62 17.82 7.63
C PRO A 13 -8.79 16.97 6.65
N ASN A 14 -7.90 16.12 7.16
CA ASN A 14 -7.04 15.29 6.34
C ASN A 14 -7.84 14.17 5.68
N ARG A 15 -7.57 13.93 4.42
CA ARG A 15 -8.09 12.75 3.71
C ARG A 15 -7.30 11.50 4.12
N PHE A 16 -8.01 10.41 4.31
CA PHE A 16 -7.44 9.09 4.51
C PHE A 16 -8.07 8.13 3.50
N VAL A 17 -7.31 7.78 2.48
CA VAL A 17 -7.77 6.92 1.39
C VAL A 17 -7.29 5.50 1.63
N MET A 18 -8.23 4.56 1.72
CA MET A 18 -7.98 3.13 1.88
C MET A 18 -8.18 2.42 0.55
N VAL A 19 -7.24 1.57 0.17
CA VAL A 19 -7.32 0.84 -1.09
C VAL A 19 -7.72 -0.60 -0.84
N THR A 20 -8.69 -1.08 -1.59
CA THR A 20 -9.08 -2.48 -1.65
C THR A 20 -9.07 -2.99 -3.09
N SER A 21 -9.14 -4.31 -3.26
CA SER A 21 -9.27 -4.92 -4.59
C SER A 21 -10.64 -5.59 -4.71
N ASN A 22 -11.46 -5.10 -5.61
CA ASN A 22 -12.80 -5.63 -5.89
C ASN A 22 -12.70 -7.01 -6.55
N CYS A 23 -13.25 -8.03 -5.91
CA CYS A 23 -13.15 -9.41 -6.39
C CYS A 23 -13.95 -9.64 -7.69
N LEU A 24 -15.02 -8.88 -7.91
CA LEU A 24 -15.89 -9.04 -9.08
C LEU A 24 -15.26 -8.41 -10.33
N THR A 25 -14.71 -7.21 -10.18
CA THR A 25 -14.18 -6.43 -11.30
C THR A 25 -12.68 -6.64 -11.52
N GLY A 26 -11.93 -7.05 -10.48
CA GLY A 26 -10.47 -7.11 -10.51
C GLY A 26 -9.82 -5.73 -10.58
N LYS A 27 -10.50 -4.67 -10.12
CA LYS A 27 -9.99 -3.31 -10.08
C LYS A 27 -9.75 -2.87 -8.64
N ALA A 28 -8.86 -1.89 -8.46
CA ALA A 28 -8.71 -1.20 -7.20
C ALA A 28 -9.95 -0.33 -6.92
N GLU A 29 -10.34 -0.29 -5.66
CA GLU A 29 -11.37 0.61 -5.13
C GLU A 29 -10.72 1.47 -4.05
N TYR A 30 -11.07 2.76 -4.03
CA TYR A 30 -10.49 3.74 -3.13
C TYR A 30 -11.59 4.32 -2.26
N PHE A 31 -11.45 4.13 -0.96
CA PHE A 31 -12.47 4.50 0.00
C PHE A 31 -11.98 5.61 0.92
N GLU A 32 -12.86 6.55 1.18
CA GLU A 32 -12.78 7.49 2.29
C GLU A 32 -14.01 7.31 3.17
N GLU A 33 -13.81 7.26 4.48
CA GLU A 33 -14.90 7.16 5.44
C GLU A 33 -14.69 8.17 6.56
N LYS A 34 -15.68 9.03 6.79
CA LYS A 34 -15.62 10.13 7.76
C LYS A 34 -16.83 10.24 8.68
N GLN A 35 -17.72 9.26 8.62
CA GLN A 35 -19.01 9.32 9.34
C GLN A 35 -19.34 8.05 10.09
N ASP A 36 -19.04 6.89 9.54
CA ASP A 36 -19.43 5.59 10.08
C ASP A 36 -18.21 4.80 10.54
N ALA A 37 -18.11 4.58 11.85
CA ALA A 37 -16.99 3.86 12.46
C ALA A 37 -16.97 2.37 12.09
N ASP A 38 -18.13 1.73 11.98
CA ASP A 38 -18.22 0.31 11.64
C ASP A 38 -17.83 0.11 10.17
N ARG A 39 -18.32 0.97 9.28
CA ARG A 39 -17.94 0.95 7.87
C ARG A 39 -16.43 1.25 7.68
N LEU A 40 -15.86 2.18 8.45
CA LEU A 40 -14.42 2.43 8.46
C LEU A 40 -13.62 1.18 8.81
N VAL A 41 -14.06 0.44 9.84
CA VAL A 41 -13.43 -0.82 10.25
C VAL A 41 -13.57 -1.88 9.15
N ASP A 42 -14.72 -2.02 8.53
CA ASP A 42 -14.94 -2.97 7.43
C ASP A 42 -14.00 -2.68 6.25
N ILE A 43 -13.84 -1.42 5.87
CA ILE A 43 -12.90 -1.02 4.80
C ILE A 43 -11.45 -1.31 5.21
N CYS A 44 -11.05 -0.99 6.44
CA CYS A 44 -9.71 -1.29 6.95
C CYS A 44 -9.43 -2.80 6.94
N CYS A 45 -10.39 -3.61 7.40
CA CYS A 45 -10.30 -5.06 7.37
C CYS A 45 -10.17 -5.59 5.94
N ALA A 46 -10.98 -5.08 5.02
CA ALA A 46 -10.91 -5.45 3.60
C ALA A 46 -9.56 -5.09 2.98
N SER A 47 -9.03 -3.90 3.28
CA SER A 47 -7.71 -3.44 2.82
C SER A 47 -6.54 -4.30 3.32
N CYS A 48 -6.73 -5.00 4.45
CA CYS A 48 -5.72 -5.89 5.05
C CYS A 48 -6.02 -7.37 4.79
N THR A 49 -7.08 -7.72 4.08
CA THR A 49 -7.49 -9.10 3.83
C THR A 49 -6.56 -9.79 2.84
N LEU A 50 -5.57 -10.53 3.39
CA LEU A 50 -4.59 -11.24 2.58
C LEU A 50 -5.25 -12.37 1.77
N PRO A 51 -5.11 -12.38 0.43
CA PRO A 51 -5.65 -13.44 -0.39
C PRO A 51 -5.13 -14.81 0.04
N VAL A 52 -6.02 -15.80 0.02
CA VAL A 52 -5.77 -17.21 0.38
C VAL A 52 -5.66 -17.45 1.89
N LEU A 53 -5.08 -16.52 2.65
CA LEU A 53 -4.87 -16.67 4.09
C LEU A 53 -6.11 -16.22 4.89
N CYS A 54 -6.86 -15.25 4.37
CA CYS A 54 -8.06 -14.74 5.01
C CYS A 54 -9.30 -15.01 4.13
N PRO A 55 -10.49 -15.15 4.73
CA PRO A 55 -11.75 -15.10 3.99
C PRO A 55 -11.89 -13.77 3.25
N VAL A 56 -12.67 -13.77 2.17
CA VAL A 56 -13.02 -12.54 1.47
C VAL A 56 -13.82 -11.63 2.42
N ALA A 57 -13.41 -10.36 2.51
CA ALA A 57 -14.14 -9.34 3.25
C ALA A 57 -15.25 -8.73 2.38
N TYR A 58 -16.19 -8.04 3.01
CA TYR A 58 -17.27 -7.36 2.31
C TYR A 58 -17.33 -5.91 2.73
N VAL A 59 -17.41 -5.01 1.76
CA VAL A 59 -17.68 -3.58 1.97
C VAL A 59 -18.92 -3.26 1.15
N ASP A 60 -19.96 -2.77 1.81
CA ASP A 60 -21.26 -2.47 1.19
C ASP A 60 -21.84 -3.66 0.39
N GLY A 61 -21.63 -4.89 0.89
CA GLY A 61 -22.05 -6.12 0.22
C GLY A 61 -21.18 -6.56 -0.98
N VAL A 62 -20.13 -5.81 -1.32
CA VAL A 62 -19.21 -6.13 -2.41
C VAL A 62 -18.00 -6.91 -1.86
N PRO A 63 -17.64 -8.07 -2.46
CA PRO A 63 -16.50 -8.86 -2.02
C PRO A 63 -15.17 -8.18 -2.35
N MET A 64 -14.34 -7.98 -1.33
CA MET A 64 -13.06 -7.28 -1.40
C MET A 64 -11.91 -8.11 -0.82
N VAL A 65 -10.70 -7.84 -1.28
CA VAL A 65 -9.45 -8.32 -0.70
C VAL A 65 -8.42 -7.17 -0.66
N ASP A 66 -7.26 -7.44 -0.06
CA ASP A 66 -6.12 -6.52 0.09
C ASP A 66 -5.88 -5.66 -1.18
N GLY A 67 -5.84 -4.35 -1.00
CA GLY A 67 -5.59 -3.38 -2.07
C GLY A 67 -4.30 -3.63 -2.84
N GLY A 68 -3.28 -4.18 -2.17
CA GLY A 68 -2.02 -4.54 -2.79
C GLY A 68 -2.07 -5.67 -3.81
N VAL A 69 -3.26 -6.19 -4.16
CA VAL A 69 -3.45 -7.07 -5.31
C VAL A 69 -3.55 -6.26 -6.60
N CYS A 70 -4.36 -5.21 -6.61
CA CYS A 70 -4.62 -4.40 -7.81
C CYS A 70 -3.78 -3.12 -7.83
N ASP A 71 -3.64 -2.42 -6.69
CA ASP A 71 -2.82 -1.22 -6.55
C ASP A 71 -2.10 -1.21 -5.19
N ALA A 72 -0.86 -1.66 -5.18
CA ALA A 72 -0.08 -1.81 -3.96
C ALA A 72 0.54 -0.50 -3.45
N ILE A 73 0.71 0.48 -4.32
CA ILE A 73 1.28 1.80 -4.01
C ILE A 73 0.52 2.83 -4.85
N PRO A 74 -0.56 3.42 -4.31
CA PRO A 74 -1.56 4.17 -5.07
C PRO A 74 -1.11 5.58 -5.48
N ILE A 75 0.13 5.72 -5.95
CA ILE A 75 0.71 7.01 -6.31
C ILE A 75 0.01 7.64 -7.53
N ARG A 76 -0.43 6.82 -8.50
CA ARG A 76 -1.15 7.32 -9.67
C ARG A 76 -2.49 7.93 -9.26
N HIS A 77 -3.22 7.24 -8.39
CA HIS A 77 -4.48 7.76 -7.84
C HIS A 77 -4.27 9.07 -7.08
N ALA A 78 -3.25 9.17 -6.24
CA ALA A 78 -2.94 10.41 -5.52
C ALA A 78 -2.65 11.58 -6.49
N ILE A 79 -1.93 11.32 -7.58
CA ILE A 79 -1.66 12.34 -8.61
C ILE A 79 -2.94 12.72 -9.38
N ASP A 80 -3.79 11.76 -9.71
CA ASP A 80 -5.07 11.99 -10.39
C ASP A 80 -6.02 12.80 -9.52
N ASP A 81 -5.97 12.61 -8.18
CA ASP A 81 -6.67 13.43 -7.18
C ASP A 81 -6.07 14.84 -7.01
N GLY A 82 -5.03 15.19 -7.76
CA GLY A 82 -4.41 16.52 -7.75
C GLY A 82 -3.23 16.69 -6.81
N PHE A 83 -2.81 15.66 -6.07
CA PHE A 83 -1.64 15.75 -5.19
C PHE A 83 -0.35 15.63 -6.00
N ARG A 84 0.32 16.77 -6.25
CA ARG A 84 1.55 16.83 -7.05
C ARG A 84 2.83 16.62 -6.25
N LYS A 85 2.78 16.84 -4.94
CA LYS A 85 3.91 16.69 -4.02
C LYS A 85 3.66 15.46 -3.15
N ASN A 86 4.38 14.38 -3.38
CA ASN A 86 4.13 13.10 -2.72
C ASN A 86 5.34 12.64 -1.92
N VAL A 87 5.09 12.17 -0.70
CA VAL A 87 6.06 11.42 0.09
C VAL A 87 5.65 9.96 0.04
N ILE A 88 6.52 9.12 -0.52
CA ILE A 88 6.25 7.70 -0.73
C ILE A 88 7.11 6.88 0.24
N ILE A 89 6.45 6.12 1.11
CA ILE A 89 7.14 5.25 2.07
C ILE A 89 7.08 3.82 1.55
N LEU A 90 8.23 3.27 1.20
CA LEU A 90 8.38 1.90 0.70
C LEU A 90 8.94 0.98 1.77
N THR A 91 8.48 -0.26 1.77
CA THR A 91 8.97 -1.31 2.67
C THR A 91 10.11 -2.15 2.04
N ARG A 92 10.57 -1.78 0.86
CA ARG A 92 11.64 -2.46 0.13
C ARG A 92 12.74 -1.47 -0.27
N ASN A 93 13.98 -1.96 -0.27
CA ASN A 93 15.15 -1.16 -0.66
C ASN A 93 15.14 -0.78 -2.16
N LYS A 94 15.95 0.19 -2.53
CA LYS A 94 16.12 0.60 -3.93
C LYS A 94 16.59 -0.58 -4.79
N GLY A 95 16.06 -0.67 -6.00
CA GLY A 95 16.37 -1.76 -6.95
C GLY A 95 15.63 -3.07 -6.67
N TYR A 96 14.81 -3.15 -5.61
CA TYR A 96 13.96 -4.32 -5.42
C TYR A 96 12.98 -4.46 -6.58
N ARG A 97 12.87 -5.69 -7.09
CA ARG A 97 11.82 -6.08 -8.04
C ARG A 97 11.19 -7.38 -7.57
N LYS A 98 9.89 -7.47 -7.73
CA LYS A 98 9.14 -8.66 -7.38
C LYS A 98 9.34 -9.70 -8.46
N GLU A 99 9.74 -10.90 -8.06
CA GLU A 99 9.91 -12.01 -8.99
C GLU A 99 8.56 -12.54 -9.46
N GLU A 100 8.51 -12.97 -10.71
CA GLU A 100 7.46 -13.82 -11.19
C GLU A 100 7.57 -15.16 -10.45
N LYS A 101 6.70 -15.38 -9.50
CA LYS A 101 6.55 -16.69 -8.87
C LYS A 101 5.33 -17.32 -9.52
N ASP A 102 5.48 -18.54 -9.98
CA ASP A 102 4.34 -19.38 -10.33
C ASP A 102 3.40 -19.43 -9.14
N PHE A 103 2.46 -18.48 -9.15
CA PHE A 103 1.44 -18.42 -8.12
C PHE A 103 0.42 -19.50 -8.42
N TRP A 104 0.79 -20.74 -8.02
CA TRP A 104 -0.14 -21.85 -8.12
C TRP A 104 -1.32 -21.58 -7.17
N LEU A 105 -2.43 -21.22 -7.77
CA LEU A 105 -3.68 -21.02 -7.05
C LEU A 105 -4.60 -22.19 -7.39
N PRO A 106 -4.93 -23.05 -6.39
CA PRO A 106 -5.87 -24.14 -6.60
C PRO A 106 -7.14 -23.66 -7.31
N GLY A 107 -7.65 -24.49 -8.25
CA GLY A 107 -8.79 -24.09 -9.10
C GLY A 107 -10.05 -23.68 -8.34
N PHE A 108 -10.25 -24.20 -7.13
CA PHE A 108 -11.40 -23.87 -6.28
C PHE A 108 -11.26 -22.55 -5.54
N ILE A 109 -10.03 -22.06 -5.29
CA ILE A 109 -9.80 -20.77 -4.61
C ILE A 109 -10.16 -19.64 -5.57
N TYR A 110 -11.01 -18.72 -5.12
CA TYR A 110 -11.55 -17.63 -5.93
C TYR A 110 -12.21 -18.08 -7.25
N ARG A 111 -12.76 -19.32 -7.30
CA ARG A 111 -13.48 -19.83 -8.48
C ARG A 111 -14.63 -18.90 -8.89
N ARG A 112 -15.28 -18.28 -7.90
CA ARG A 112 -16.37 -17.32 -8.13
C ARG A 112 -15.88 -15.94 -8.58
N TYR A 113 -14.57 -15.68 -8.52
CA TYR A 113 -13.97 -14.37 -8.76
C TYR A 113 -12.82 -14.46 -9.79
N PRO A 114 -13.13 -14.74 -11.06
CA PRO A 114 -12.09 -14.93 -12.09
C PRO A 114 -11.26 -13.67 -12.33
N ALA A 115 -11.85 -12.48 -12.16
CA ALA A 115 -11.16 -11.21 -12.33
C ALA A 115 -10.03 -11.04 -11.31
N ILE A 116 -10.29 -11.28 -10.02
CA ILE A 116 -9.22 -11.18 -9.01
C ILE A 116 -8.16 -12.28 -9.16
N ARG A 117 -8.53 -13.49 -9.63
CA ARG A 117 -7.55 -14.53 -9.97
C ARG A 117 -6.56 -14.08 -11.03
N LYS A 118 -7.04 -13.34 -12.06
CA LYS A 118 -6.17 -12.75 -13.09
C LYS A 118 -5.22 -11.73 -12.48
N GLN A 119 -5.70 -10.85 -11.62
CA GLN A 119 -4.86 -9.84 -10.96
C GLN A 119 -3.81 -10.44 -10.04
N LEU A 120 -4.13 -11.49 -9.31
CA LEU A 120 -3.16 -12.20 -8.48
C LEU A 120 -1.96 -12.72 -9.28
N LYS A 121 -2.18 -13.19 -10.51
CA LYS A 121 -1.11 -13.62 -11.43
C LYS A 121 -0.29 -12.44 -11.96
N LEU A 122 -0.93 -11.29 -12.21
CA LEU A 122 -0.27 -10.10 -12.76
C LEU A 122 0.37 -9.22 -11.68
N ARG A 123 0.16 -9.53 -10.39
CA ARG A 123 0.57 -8.70 -9.27
C ARG A 123 2.05 -8.33 -9.27
N TYR A 124 2.94 -9.24 -9.68
CA TYR A 124 4.39 -8.96 -9.72
C TYR A 124 4.69 -7.89 -10.77
N ARG A 125 4.06 -7.97 -11.93
CA ARG A 125 4.23 -7.05 -13.03
C ARG A 125 3.72 -5.66 -12.67
N ASN A 126 2.46 -5.57 -12.23
CA ASN A 126 1.85 -4.29 -11.81
C ASN A 126 2.66 -3.61 -10.72
N TYR A 127 3.17 -4.38 -9.75
CA TYR A 127 4.02 -3.86 -8.68
C TYR A 127 5.33 -3.29 -9.22
N ASN A 128 6.00 -3.98 -10.13
CA ASN A 128 7.26 -3.53 -10.71
C ASN A 128 7.08 -2.29 -11.59
N GLU A 129 6.00 -2.22 -12.38
CA GLU A 129 5.65 -1.05 -13.19
C GLU A 129 5.42 0.20 -12.32
N VAL A 130 4.82 0.05 -11.15
CA VAL A 130 4.66 1.16 -10.19
C VAL A 130 6.00 1.57 -9.59
N LEU A 131 6.89 0.62 -9.28
CA LEU A 131 8.23 0.95 -8.79
C LEU A 131 9.06 1.71 -9.84
N ASP A 132 8.98 1.33 -11.12
CA ASP A 132 9.64 2.05 -12.21
C ASP A 132 9.12 3.50 -12.31
N TYR A 133 7.81 3.68 -12.22
CA TYR A 133 7.20 5.01 -12.21
C TYR A 133 7.62 5.84 -10.98
N ILE A 134 7.73 5.23 -9.81
CA ILE A 134 8.22 5.89 -8.59
C ILE A 134 9.69 6.31 -8.75
N ASP A 135 10.53 5.45 -9.34
CA ASP A 135 11.94 5.78 -9.59
C ASP A 135 12.06 6.98 -10.57
N GLU A 136 11.15 7.10 -11.55
CA GLU A 136 11.07 8.27 -12.44
C GLU A 136 10.65 9.55 -11.69
N LEU A 137 9.63 9.48 -10.84
CA LEU A 137 9.18 10.62 -10.03
C LEU A 137 10.28 11.10 -9.07
N GLU A 138 10.98 10.15 -8.42
CA GLU A 138 12.12 10.46 -7.55
C GLU A 138 13.24 11.16 -8.32
N ALA A 139 13.57 10.67 -9.51
CA ALA A 139 14.63 11.25 -10.34
C ALA A 139 14.30 12.67 -10.85
N LYS A 140 13.02 12.97 -11.10
CA LYS A 140 12.52 14.30 -11.47
C LYS A 140 12.41 15.26 -10.28
N GLY A 141 12.43 14.75 -9.05
CA GLY A 141 12.17 15.52 -7.83
C GLY A 141 10.69 15.78 -7.57
N ASP A 142 9.78 15.05 -8.24
CA ASP A 142 8.33 15.14 -8.08
C ASP A 142 7.83 14.32 -6.87
N ALA A 143 8.65 13.41 -6.36
CA ALA A 143 8.37 12.64 -5.16
C ALA A 143 9.59 12.49 -4.26
N ILE A 144 9.34 12.46 -2.95
CA ILE A 144 10.32 12.08 -1.94
C ILE A 144 10.07 10.62 -1.59
N VAL A 145 11.08 9.76 -1.75
CA VAL A 145 10.94 8.33 -1.50
C VAL A 145 11.74 7.92 -0.27
N ILE A 146 11.03 7.44 0.74
CA ILE A 146 11.58 6.91 1.99
C ILE A 146 11.58 5.39 1.88
N ARG A 147 12.76 4.76 1.95
CA ARG A 147 12.90 3.32 1.80
C ARG A 147 14.07 2.77 2.61
N PRO A 148 14.08 1.47 3.00
CA PRO A 148 15.22 0.83 3.63
C PRO A 148 16.47 0.97 2.77
N GLN A 149 17.60 1.23 3.42
CA GLN A 149 18.89 1.37 2.73
C GLN A 149 19.49 0.00 2.38
N LYS A 150 19.17 -1.02 3.16
CA LYS A 150 19.68 -2.39 3.01
C LYS A 150 18.58 -3.34 2.54
N LYS A 151 18.98 -4.45 1.94
CA LYS A 151 18.07 -5.53 1.59
C LYS A 151 17.44 -6.08 2.87
N MET A 152 16.11 -6.09 2.90
CA MET A 152 15.38 -6.60 4.04
C MET A 152 15.46 -8.12 4.14
N GLU A 153 15.76 -8.61 5.34
CA GLU A 153 15.71 -10.04 5.71
C GLU A 153 14.37 -10.44 6.34
N VAL A 154 13.39 -9.54 6.29
CA VAL A 154 12.06 -9.71 6.90
C VAL A 154 11.02 -10.00 5.83
N GLY A 155 10.29 -11.08 5.98
CA GLY A 155 9.15 -11.48 5.15
C GLY A 155 7.82 -11.29 5.87
N ARG A 156 6.70 -11.62 5.19
CA ARG A 156 5.33 -11.48 5.74
C ARG A 156 5.07 -12.32 6.99
N THR A 157 5.77 -13.43 7.14
CA THR A 157 5.58 -14.40 8.22
C THR A 157 6.77 -14.42 9.19
N THR A 158 7.67 -13.44 9.11
CA THR A 158 8.81 -13.35 10.02
C THR A 158 8.32 -13.05 11.44
N ASN A 159 8.69 -13.93 12.37
CA ASN A 159 8.38 -13.80 13.80
C ASN A 159 9.65 -13.63 14.66
N ASP A 160 10.76 -13.28 14.04
CA ASP A 160 12.04 -13.03 14.72
C ASP A 160 12.06 -11.57 15.23
N ARG A 161 11.94 -11.41 16.55
CA ARG A 161 11.91 -10.10 17.21
C ARG A 161 13.16 -9.27 16.92
N LYS A 162 14.35 -9.88 16.85
CA LYS A 162 15.60 -9.15 16.58
C LYS A 162 15.59 -8.55 15.18
N LYS A 163 15.16 -9.33 14.17
CA LYS A 163 15.03 -8.86 12.79
C LYS A 163 13.98 -7.77 12.66
N LEU A 164 12.84 -7.92 13.35
CA LEU A 164 11.78 -6.92 13.35
C LEU A 164 12.22 -5.62 14.02
N SER A 165 12.93 -5.70 15.18
CA SER A 165 13.48 -4.52 15.86
C SER A 165 14.51 -3.81 14.99
N ALA A 166 15.44 -4.56 14.38
CA ALA A 166 16.46 -3.96 13.52
C ALA A 166 15.84 -3.23 12.31
N LEU A 167 14.76 -3.77 11.73
CA LEU A 167 14.04 -3.10 10.68
C LEU A 167 13.34 -1.82 11.15
N TYR A 168 12.74 -1.86 12.35
CA TYR A 168 12.13 -0.68 12.96
C TYR A 168 13.18 0.41 13.19
N ASP A 169 14.32 0.06 13.78
CA ASP A 169 15.40 1.02 14.09
C ASP A 169 15.97 1.64 12.80
N GLU A 170 16.13 0.85 11.74
CA GLU A 170 16.55 1.36 10.42
C GLU A 170 15.50 2.33 9.85
N GLY A 171 14.22 1.95 9.86
CA GLY A 171 13.13 2.80 9.38
C GLY A 171 13.04 4.12 10.15
N TYR A 172 13.17 4.06 11.48
CA TYR A 172 13.19 5.23 12.34
C TYR A 172 14.37 6.16 12.03
N ALA A 173 15.58 5.60 11.90
CA ALA A 173 16.78 6.38 11.59
C ALA A 173 16.69 7.07 10.21
N VAL A 174 16.18 6.36 9.20
CA VAL A 174 15.97 6.93 7.85
C VAL A 174 14.95 8.06 7.89
N GLY A 175 13.79 7.83 8.52
CA GLY A 175 12.75 8.84 8.65
C GLY A 175 13.24 10.09 9.39
N ARG A 176 13.93 9.90 10.51
CA ARG A 176 14.53 10.97 11.29
C ARG A 176 15.54 11.80 10.49
N SER A 177 16.43 11.13 9.77
CA SER A 177 17.43 11.81 8.92
C SER A 177 16.77 12.71 7.85
N ILE A 178 15.63 12.30 7.30
CA ILE A 178 14.89 13.10 6.31
C ILE A 178 14.30 14.36 6.94
N VAL A 179 13.73 14.22 8.14
CA VAL A 179 13.16 15.35 8.89
C VAL A 179 14.25 16.33 9.31
N GLU A 180 15.33 15.84 9.93
CA GLU A 180 16.45 16.68 10.43
C GLU A 180 17.19 17.43 9.31
N ASN A 181 17.32 16.80 8.15
CA ASN A 181 17.95 17.45 6.99
C ASN A 181 17.01 18.29 6.15
N ASN A 182 15.78 18.53 6.61
CA ASN A 182 14.73 19.30 5.93
C ASN A 182 14.54 18.90 4.45
N ARG A 183 14.64 17.60 4.15
CA ARG A 183 14.55 17.05 2.78
C ARG A 183 13.11 16.98 2.26
N PHE A 184 12.16 17.67 2.90
CA PHE A 184 10.81 17.85 2.39
C PHE A 184 10.69 19.05 1.43
N ASP A 185 11.82 19.65 1.04
CA ASP A 185 11.82 20.71 0.05
C ASP A 185 11.62 20.12 -1.35
N PHE A 186 10.37 20.08 -1.76
CA PHE A 186 10.03 19.75 -3.14
C PHE A 186 10.51 20.90 -4.01
N LYS A 187 11.42 20.64 -4.95
CA LYS A 187 11.78 21.62 -5.96
C LYS A 187 10.51 22.16 -6.59
N THR A 188 10.28 23.45 -6.47
CA THR A 188 9.15 24.12 -7.11
C THR A 188 9.25 23.81 -8.61
N PRO A 189 8.24 23.23 -9.25
CA PRO A 189 8.31 23.04 -10.69
C PRO A 189 8.51 24.40 -11.32
N VAL A 190 9.51 24.54 -12.15
CA VAL A 190 9.62 25.66 -13.06
C VAL A 190 8.41 25.53 -13.99
N ILE A 191 7.48 26.47 -13.89
CA ILE A 191 6.28 26.61 -14.73
C ILE A 191 6.70 26.80 -16.18
#